data_51ad0b5607af7f01b13459ba33344bdd
#
_entry.id   51ad0b5607af7f01b13459ba33344bdd
#
_cell.length_a   1.000
_cell.length_b   1.000
_cell.length_c   1.000
_cell.angle_alpha   90.00
_cell.angle_beta   90.00
_cell.angle_gamma   90.00
#
_symmetry.space_group_name_H-M   'P 1'
#
loop_
_entity.id
_entity.type
_entity.pdbx_description
1 polymer ?
#
loop_
_entity_poly.entity_id
_entity_poly.type
_entity_poly.pdbx_seq_one_letter_code
_entity_poly.pdbx_strand_id
1 'polypeptide(L)'
;NIYGWYNPYTTTGRPVNNFNGLSFMGLKHKTGERKSFEPKNDLLIEIDYSGYHPRLIADMVGFSFTKDNVYEELNEVYNDPNINPKEHTFKQMYGGIRKENLHHPYFSKAQEYIDLNWEMFNRIGYVETTLGKRIYKKNHNKLTKQQLFNYLIQSYETETNMQVIKELDEFLKDKKTTLILYVYDSFLFDFSKEDGKETLIKIKEIVSKKHPIKIKIGKNYDMLEAL
;
A
#
# COMPACT_ATOMS: atom_id res chain seq x y z
N ASN A 1 4.12 23.49 12.79
CA ASN A 1 3.92 22.10 12.37
C ASN A 1 2.55 21.62 12.85
N ILE A 2 1.88 20.84 12.01
CA ILE A 2 0.60 20.19 12.35
C ILE A 2 0.87 18.70 12.45
N TYR A 3 0.43 18.09 13.54
CA TYR A 3 0.61 16.66 13.80
C TYR A 3 -0.74 15.96 13.83
N GLY A 4 -0.81 14.77 13.23
CA GLY A 4 -1.93 13.85 13.39
C GLY A 4 -1.69 12.88 14.54
N TRP A 5 -2.76 12.45 15.19
CA TRP A 5 -2.73 11.37 16.18
C TRP A 5 -3.24 10.10 15.55
N TYR A 6 -2.44 9.04 15.61
CA TYR A 6 -2.74 7.78 14.97
C TYR A 6 -2.71 6.62 15.96
N ASN A 7 -3.69 5.74 15.85
CA ASN A 7 -3.70 4.46 16.55
C ASN A 7 -3.16 3.36 15.61
N PRO A 8 -2.00 2.77 15.88
CA PRO A 8 -1.45 1.66 15.11
C PRO A 8 -2.02 0.29 15.53
N TYR A 9 -2.74 0.22 16.66
CA TYR A 9 -3.27 -1.03 17.21
C TYR A 9 -4.59 -1.44 16.56
N THR A 10 -4.55 -1.60 15.23
CA THR A 10 -5.66 -2.10 14.44
C THR A 10 -5.43 -3.55 14.02
N THR A 11 -6.48 -4.24 13.58
CA THR A 11 -6.37 -5.64 13.11
C THR A 11 -5.30 -5.80 12.03
N THR A 12 -5.22 -4.86 11.10
CA THR A 12 -4.27 -4.90 9.99
C THR A 12 -2.95 -4.17 10.28
N GLY A 13 -2.86 -3.45 11.40
CA GLY A 13 -1.72 -2.60 11.73
C GLY A 13 -1.70 -1.27 10.97
N ARG A 14 -2.63 -1.06 10.02
CA ARG A 14 -2.76 0.25 9.36
C ARG A 14 -3.11 1.31 10.40
N PRO A 15 -2.32 2.39 10.54
CA PRO A 15 -2.65 3.46 11.47
C PRO A 15 -3.97 4.10 11.09
N VAL A 16 -4.84 4.31 12.08
CA VAL A 16 -6.10 5.06 11.89
C VAL A 16 -6.03 6.35 12.67
N ASN A 17 -6.64 7.40 12.13
CA ASN A 17 -6.71 8.68 12.83
C ASN A 17 -7.53 8.54 14.12
N ASN A 18 -7.08 9.22 15.19
CA ASN A 18 -7.66 9.14 16.51
C ASN A 18 -7.91 10.54 17.10
N PHE A 19 -8.82 10.63 18.08
CA PHE A 19 -9.04 11.80 18.93
C PHE A 19 -9.33 13.13 18.19
N ASN A 20 -10.16 13.14 17.16
CA ASN A 20 -10.52 14.33 16.38
C ASN A 20 -9.32 15.08 15.78
N GLY A 21 -8.16 14.45 15.68
CA GLY A 21 -7.00 15.00 15.00
C GLY A 21 -7.22 15.11 13.49
N LEU A 22 -6.40 15.90 12.81
CA LEU A 22 -6.45 16.03 11.36
C LEU A 22 -6.15 14.71 10.69
N SER A 23 -7.09 14.22 9.87
CA SER A 23 -6.90 13.02 9.06
C SER A 23 -6.27 13.38 7.72
N PHE A 24 -4.95 13.24 7.60
CA PHE A 24 -4.26 13.47 6.34
C PHE A 24 -4.72 12.52 5.22
N MET A 25 -5.17 11.32 5.56
CA MET A 25 -5.74 10.35 4.62
C MET A 25 -7.07 10.80 4.02
N GLY A 26 -7.82 11.64 4.73
CA GLY A 26 -9.12 12.18 4.30
C GLY A 26 -9.03 13.44 3.45
N LEU A 27 -7.85 14.07 3.31
CA LEU A 27 -7.67 15.29 2.55
C LEU A 27 -7.87 15.05 1.05
N LYS A 28 -8.85 15.74 0.46
CA LYS A 28 -9.21 15.59 -0.95
C LYS A 28 -8.44 16.58 -1.82
N HIS A 29 -7.99 16.14 -2.99
CA HIS A 29 -7.41 17.03 -4.00
C HIS A 29 -8.39 18.12 -4.47
N LYS A 30 -9.68 17.76 -4.60
CA LYS A 30 -10.69 18.65 -5.21
C LYS A 30 -11.13 19.82 -4.33
N THR A 31 -10.89 19.77 -3.04
CA THR A 31 -11.34 20.79 -2.07
C THR A 31 -10.28 21.83 -1.74
N GLY A 32 -9.06 21.66 -2.28
CA GLY A 32 -7.96 22.60 -2.08
C GLY A 32 -7.32 22.58 -0.70
N GLU A 33 -7.77 21.68 0.20
CA GLU A 33 -7.22 21.56 1.56
C GLU A 33 -5.73 21.22 1.53
N ARG A 34 -5.31 20.41 0.56
CA ARG A 34 -3.89 20.00 0.39
C ARG A 34 -2.97 21.15 0.02
N LYS A 35 -3.49 22.27 -0.55
CA LYS A 35 -2.70 23.47 -0.90
C LYS A 35 -2.07 24.13 0.32
N SER A 36 -2.67 23.98 1.50
CA SER A 36 -2.18 24.54 2.75
C SER A 36 -0.95 23.82 3.30
N PHE A 37 -0.57 22.68 2.73
CA PHE A 37 0.59 21.90 3.17
C PHE A 37 1.77 22.16 2.24
N GLU A 38 2.68 23.01 2.72
CA GLU A 38 3.91 23.40 2.03
C GLU A 38 5.12 22.75 2.72
N PRO A 39 6.23 22.52 2.01
CA PRO A 39 7.45 22.04 2.62
C PRO A 39 8.02 23.07 3.61
N LYS A 40 8.61 22.59 4.69
CA LYS A 40 9.45 23.41 5.55
C LYS A 40 10.83 23.64 4.92
N ASN A 41 11.32 22.65 4.18
CA ASN A 41 12.55 22.70 3.40
C ASN A 41 12.27 23.26 1.98
N ASP A 42 12.70 22.59 0.94
CA ASP A 42 12.63 23.10 -0.42
C ASP A 42 11.44 22.56 -1.24
N LEU A 43 11.13 21.29 -1.10
CA LEU A 43 10.18 20.57 -1.95
C LEU A 43 9.45 19.46 -1.16
N LEU A 44 8.21 19.18 -1.57
CA LEU A 44 7.55 17.91 -1.23
C LEU A 44 7.83 16.88 -2.33
N ILE A 45 8.17 15.67 -1.91
CA ILE A 45 8.36 14.52 -2.79
C ILE A 45 7.43 13.40 -2.31
N GLU A 46 6.50 12.98 -3.17
CA GLU A 46 5.64 11.83 -2.95
C GLU A 46 6.18 10.64 -3.74
N ILE A 47 6.38 9.53 -3.07
CA ILE A 47 6.73 8.25 -3.68
C ILE A 47 5.61 7.26 -3.42
N ASP A 48 5.02 6.73 -4.49
CA ASP A 48 3.84 5.88 -4.47
C ASP A 48 4.11 4.58 -5.22
N TYR A 49 3.70 3.42 -4.68
CA TYR A 49 3.88 2.14 -5.35
C TYR A 49 2.94 1.98 -6.55
N SER A 50 3.45 1.44 -7.64
CA SER A 50 2.67 1.16 -8.84
C SER A 50 1.99 -0.20 -8.77
N GLY A 51 0.65 -0.22 -8.72
CA GLY A 51 -0.12 -1.47 -8.67
C GLY A 51 0.19 -2.31 -7.44
N TYR A 52 0.28 -1.70 -6.27
CA TYR A 52 0.84 -2.30 -5.07
C TYR A 52 0.09 -3.55 -4.61
N HIS A 53 -1.24 -3.49 -4.37
CA HIS A 53 -1.99 -4.64 -3.87
C HIS A 53 -1.96 -5.86 -4.80
N PRO A 54 -2.13 -5.73 -6.15
CA PRO A 54 -1.91 -6.88 -7.04
C PRO A 54 -0.51 -7.49 -6.91
N ARG A 55 0.53 -6.68 -6.71
CA ARG A 55 1.90 -7.16 -6.53
C ARG A 55 2.11 -7.84 -5.18
N LEU A 56 1.56 -7.29 -4.11
CA LEU A 56 1.58 -7.94 -2.79
C LEU A 56 0.89 -9.31 -2.81
N ILE A 57 -0.25 -9.42 -3.49
CA ILE A 57 -0.93 -10.71 -3.68
C ILE A 57 -0.03 -11.66 -4.48
N ALA A 58 0.60 -11.17 -5.56
CA ALA A 58 1.52 -11.97 -6.36
C ALA A 58 2.68 -12.51 -5.52
N ASP A 59 3.28 -11.70 -4.64
CA ASP A 59 4.30 -12.14 -3.68
C ASP A 59 3.77 -13.24 -2.75
N MET A 60 2.57 -13.03 -2.19
CA MET A 60 1.96 -13.98 -1.23
C MET A 60 1.67 -15.34 -1.86
N VAL A 61 1.36 -15.38 -3.17
CA VAL A 61 0.96 -16.60 -3.88
C VAL A 61 2.04 -17.16 -4.82
N GLY A 62 3.23 -16.56 -4.83
CA GLY A 62 4.33 -16.98 -5.70
C GLY A 62 4.00 -16.85 -7.19
N PHE A 63 3.43 -15.70 -7.59
CA PHE A 63 3.19 -15.31 -8.96
C PHE A 63 4.08 -14.11 -9.33
N SER A 64 4.50 -14.01 -10.58
CA SER A 64 5.27 -12.88 -11.09
C SER A 64 4.60 -12.30 -12.32
N PHE A 65 4.34 -10.99 -12.29
CA PHE A 65 3.87 -10.26 -13.46
C PHE A 65 5.01 -10.11 -14.49
N THR A 66 4.67 -10.19 -15.76
CA THR A 66 5.61 -10.01 -16.88
C THR A 66 5.66 -8.56 -17.37
N LYS A 67 4.58 -7.80 -17.15
CA LYS A 67 4.46 -6.40 -17.55
C LYS A 67 4.68 -5.44 -16.37
N ASP A 68 5.25 -4.28 -16.65
CA ASP A 68 5.39 -3.21 -15.66
C ASP A 68 4.04 -2.71 -15.17
N ASN A 69 3.05 -2.61 -16.07
CA ASN A 69 1.69 -2.28 -15.71
C ASN A 69 0.87 -3.55 -15.48
N VAL A 70 0.72 -3.93 -14.22
CA VAL A 70 -0.04 -5.13 -13.82
C VAL A 70 -1.50 -5.12 -14.29
N TYR A 71 -2.09 -3.94 -14.42
CA TYR A 71 -3.49 -3.83 -14.87
C TYR A 71 -3.63 -4.07 -16.37
N GLU A 72 -2.60 -3.81 -17.18
CA GLU A 72 -2.58 -4.18 -18.60
C GLU A 72 -2.49 -5.69 -18.77
N GLU A 73 -1.64 -6.35 -17.96
CA GLU A 73 -1.55 -7.81 -18.00
C GLU A 73 -2.87 -8.47 -17.57
N LEU A 74 -3.48 -7.98 -16.47
CA LEU A 74 -4.75 -8.52 -15.99
C LEU A 74 -5.94 -8.18 -16.91
N ASN A 75 -5.87 -7.10 -17.69
CA ASN A 75 -6.91 -6.75 -18.65
C ASN A 75 -7.06 -7.78 -19.78
N GLU A 76 -5.98 -8.44 -20.16
CA GLU A 76 -6.01 -9.52 -21.14
C GLU A 76 -6.87 -10.70 -20.67
N VAL A 77 -6.97 -10.91 -19.35
CA VAL A 77 -7.81 -11.96 -18.76
C VAL A 77 -9.29 -11.62 -18.85
N TYR A 78 -9.62 -10.33 -18.70
CA TYR A 78 -11.03 -9.88 -18.64
C TYR A 78 -11.71 -9.88 -20.00
N ASN A 79 -10.94 -9.72 -21.07
CA ASN A 79 -11.40 -9.77 -22.47
C ASN A 79 -12.65 -8.87 -22.73
N ASP A 80 -12.73 -7.73 -22.05
CA ASP A 80 -13.80 -6.74 -22.20
C ASP A 80 -13.21 -5.33 -22.32
N PRO A 81 -13.28 -4.70 -23.51
CA PRO A 81 -12.68 -3.38 -23.74
C PRO A 81 -13.37 -2.24 -22.97
N ASN A 82 -14.56 -2.47 -22.44
CA ASN A 82 -15.31 -1.45 -21.69
C ASN A 82 -15.03 -1.49 -20.18
N ILE A 83 -14.26 -2.44 -19.70
CA ILE A 83 -13.91 -2.57 -18.28
C ILE A 83 -12.73 -1.65 -17.95
N ASN A 84 -12.82 -0.91 -16.84
CA ASN A 84 -11.65 -0.31 -16.22
C ASN A 84 -10.85 -1.44 -15.50
N PRO A 85 -9.64 -1.80 -16.00
CA PRO A 85 -8.92 -2.96 -15.48
C PRO A 85 -8.58 -2.82 -14.00
N LYS A 86 -8.24 -1.61 -13.55
CA LYS A 86 -7.92 -1.34 -12.15
C LYS A 86 -9.11 -1.58 -11.24
N GLU A 87 -10.25 -0.98 -11.56
CA GLU A 87 -11.48 -1.15 -10.76
C GLU A 87 -11.96 -2.59 -10.75
N HIS A 88 -11.89 -3.25 -11.90
CA HIS A 88 -12.30 -4.65 -12.01
C HIS A 88 -11.41 -5.58 -11.20
N THR A 89 -10.10 -5.39 -11.24
CA THR A 89 -9.14 -6.12 -10.42
C THR A 89 -9.46 -5.93 -8.93
N PHE A 90 -9.68 -4.69 -8.49
CA PHE A 90 -10.05 -4.41 -7.10
C PHE A 90 -11.37 -5.09 -6.70
N LYS A 91 -12.40 -5.05 -7.56
CA LYS A 91 -13.66 -5.76 -7.30
C LYS A 91 -13.46 -7.26 -7.09
N GLN A 92 -12.59 -7.89 -7.87
CA GLN A 92 -12.28 -9.30 -7.70
C GLN A 92 -11.48 -9.60 -6.43
N MET A 93 -10.44 -8.82 -6.18
CA MET A 93 -9.59 -9.01 -4.99
C MET A 93 -10.36 -8.82 -3.68
N TYR A 94 -11.20 -7.79 -3.61
CA TYR A 94 -11.93 -7.42 -2.39
C TYR A 94 -13.36 -7.98 -2.31
N GLY A 95 -13.98 -8.28 -3.44
CA GLY A 95 -15.36 -8.78 -3.52
C GLY A 95 -15.47 -10.28 -3.79
N GLY A 96 -14.41 -10.89 -4.29
CA GLY A 96 -14.35 -12.31 -4.66
C GLY A 96 -13.97 -12.54 -6.12
N ILE A 97 -13.12 -13.53 -6.35
CA ILE A 97 -12.62 -13.89 -7.67
C ILE A 97 -13.73 -14.61 -8.45
N ARG A 98 -13.99 -14.16 -9.67
CA ARG A 98 -14.99 -14.77 -10.55
C ARG A 98 -14.47 -16.07 -11.12
N LYS A 99 -15.34 -17.07 -11.24
CA LYS A 99 -14.99 -18.40 -11.76
C LYS A 99 -14.38 -18.37 -13.16
N GLU A 100 -14.87 -17.46 -14.01
CA GLU A 100 -14.37 -17.26 -15.36
C GLU A 100 -12.90 -16.84 -15.44
N ASN A 101 -12.36 -16.21 -14.39
CA ASN A 101 -10.97 -15.75 -14.35
C ASN A 101 -10.01 -16.75 -13.70
N LEU A 102 -10.51 -17.84 -13.14
CA LEU A 102 -9.69 -18.87 -12.49
C LEU A 102 -8.79 -19.66 -13.47
N HIS A 103 -8.98 -19.49 -14.78
CA HIS A 103 -8.05 -20.06 -15.78
C HIS A 103 -6.69 -19.35 -15.76
N HIS A 104 -6.63 -18.10 -15.27
CA HIS A 104 -5.37 -17.36 -15.18
C HIS A 104 -4.62 -17.70 -13.88
N PRO A 105 -3.30 -18.02 -13.93
CA PRO A 105 -2.54 -18.49 -12.78
C PRO A 105 -2.54 -17.54 -11.58
N TYR A 106 -2.57 -16.23 -11.79
CA TYR A 106 -2.66 -15.23 -10.71
C TYR A 106 -3.94 -15.42 -9.89
N PHE A 107 -5.10 -15.52 -10.56
CA PHE A 107 -6.39 -15.65 -9.87
C PHE A 107 -6.60 -17.04 -9.27
N SER A 108 -6.14 -18.09 -9.95
CA SER A 108 -6.18 -19.46 -9.44
C SER A 108 -5.39 -19.58 -8.14
N LYS A 109 -4.12 -19.15 -8.14
CA LYS A 109 -3.26 -19.18 -6.95
C LYS A 109 -3.81 -18.28 -5.82
N ALA A 110 -4.35 -17.10 -6.16
CA ALA A 110 -4.98 -16.22 -5.17
C ALA A 110 -6.21 -16.90 -4.53
N GLN A 111 -7.03 -17.59 -5.33
CA GLN A 111 -8.18 -18.33 -4.82
C GLN A 111 -7.76 -19.50 -3.91
N GLU A 112 -6.75 -20.26 -4.29
CA GLU A 112 -6.18 -21.35 -3.47
C GLU A 112 -5.66 -20.81 -2.12
N TYR A 113 -4.95 -19.68 -2.14
CA TYR A 113 -4.47 -19.02 -0.93
C TYR A 113 -5.63 -18.56 -0.02
N ILE A 114 -6.67 -17.99 -0.61
CA ILE A 114 -7.89 -17.58 0.13
C ILE A 114 -8.54 -18.79 0.80
N ASP A 115 -8.69 -19.89 0.05
CA ASP A 115 -9.36 -21.10 0.53
C ASP A 115 -8.58 -21.75 1.66
N LEU A 116 -7.27 -21.90 1.50
CA LEU A 116 -6.38 -22.46 2.51
C LEU A 116 -6.41 -21.63 3.81
N ASN A 117 -6.27 -20.31 3.71
CA ASN A 117 -6.28 -19.46 4.90
C ASN A 117 -7.64 -19.47 5.61
N TRP A 118 -8.74 -19.54 4.85
CA TRP A 118 -10.07 -19.68 5.43
C TRP A 118 -10.26 -20.99 6.18
N GLU A 119 -9.76 -22.10 5.62
CA GLU A 119 -9.78 -23.40 6.30
C GLU A 119 -8.95 -23.36 7.59
N MET A 120 -7.71 -22.86 7.52
CA MET A 120 -6.84 -22.71 8.70
C MET A 120 -7.49 -21.83 9.77
N PHE A 121 -8.05 -20.68 9.40
CA PHE A 121 -8.75 -19.79 10.32
C PHE A 121 -9.90 -20.48 11.06
N ASN A 122 -10.64 -21.34 10.37
CA ASN A 122 -11.73 -22.08 10.98
C ASN A 122 -11.28 -23.27 11.83
N ARG A 123 -10.20 -23.96 11.41
CA ARG A 123 -9.71 -25.18 12.07
C ARG A 123 -8.86 -24.89 13.30
N ILE A 124 -7.88 -23.96 13.18
CA ILE A 124 -6.92 -23.66 14.25
C ILE A 124 -7.19 -22.34 14.99
N GLY A 125 -8.17 -21.55 14.53
CA GLY A 125 -8.61 -20.34 15.21
C GLY A 125 -7.79 -19.09 14.94
N TYR A 126 -6.82 -19.12 14.03
CA TYR A 126 -6.08 -17.96 13.56
C TYR A 126 -5.46 -18.23 12.19
N VAL A 127 -5.04 -17.13 11.53
CA VAL A 127 -4.12 -17.14 10.38
C VAL A 127 -2.94 -16.24 10.69
N GLU A 128 -1.84 -16.47 10.01
CA GLU A 128 -0.61 -15.72 10.17
C GLU A 128 -0.20 -15.09 8.85
N THR A 129 0.24 -13.83 8.88
CA THR A 129 0.81 -13.17 7.71
C THR A 129 2.21 -13.73 7.42
N THR A 130 2.73 -13.43 6.23
CA THR A 130 4.09 -13.85 5.83
C THR A 130 5.19 -13.34 6.77
N LEU A 131 4.95 -12.24 7.47
CA LEU A 131 5.89 -11.65 8.43
C LEU A 131 5.54 -11.93 9.89
N GLY A 132 4.59 -12.83 10.15
CA GLY A 132 4.32 -13.39 11.47
C GLY A 132 3.21 -12.74 12.28
N LYS A 133 2.48 -11.77 11.74
CA LYS A 133 1.31 -11.20 12.43
C LYS A 133 0.14 -12.17 12.42
N ARG A 134 -0.52 -12.34 13.57
CA ARG A 134 -1.67 -13.25 13.71
C ARG A 134 -3.00 -12.51 13.77
N ILE A 135 -3.97 -13.03 13.01
CA ILE A 135 -5.37 -12.59 13.03
C ILE A 135 -6.18 -13.71 13.68
N TYR A 136 -6.70 -13.46 14.89
CA TYR A 136 -7.39 -14.48 15.69
C TYR A 136 -8.89 -14.47 15.46
N LYS A 137 -9.47 -15.65 15.24
CA LYS A 137 -10.92 -15.86 15.06
C LYS A 137 -11.74 -15.36 16.26
N LYS A 138 -11.26 -15.57 17.47
CA LYS A 138 -11.93 -15.12 18.70
C LYS A 138 -12.19 -13.60 18.75
N ASN A 139 -11.41 -12.80 18.02
CA ASN A 139 -11.55 -11.36 17.95
C ASN A 139 -12.48 -10.93 16.79
N HIS A 140 -12.91 -11.87 15.93
CA HIS A 140 -13.57 -11.58 14.65
C HIS A 140 -14.66 -12.61 14.33
N ASN A 141 -15.67 -12.74 15.20
CA ASN A 141 -16.71 -13.79 15.11
C ASN A 141 -17.58 -13.77 13.85
N LYS A 142 -17.59 -12.67 13.09
CA LYS A 142 -18.45 -12.49 11.90
C LYS A 142 -17.66 -12.22 10.61
N LEU A 143 -16.35 -12.51 10.60
CA LEU A 143 -15.57 -12.34 9.39
C LEU A 143 -16.05 -13.28 8.28
N THR A 144 -16.18 -12.73 7.08
CA THR A 144 -16.30 -13.51 5.85
C THR A 144 -14.92 -13.91 5.35
N LYS A 145 -14.87 -14.92 4.50
CA LYS A 145 -13.67 -15.37 3.81
C LYS A 145 -12.95 -14.23 3.09
N GLN A 146 -13.71 -13.38 2.41
CA GLN A 146 -13.20 -12.25 1.65
C GLN A 146 -12.64 -11.14 2.55
N GLN A 147 -13.31 -10.86 3.68
CA GLN A 147 -12.80 -9.92 4.67
C GLN A 147 -11.50 -10.39 5.31
N LEU A 148 -11.36 -11.71 5.57
CA LEU A 148 -10.12 -12.29 6.07
C LEU A 148 -8.97 -12.07 5.08
N PHE A 149 -9.20 -12.32 3.80
CA PHE A 149 -8.21 -12.07 2.76
C PHE A 149 -7.81 -10.60 2.69
N ASN A 150 -8.77 -9.68 2.78
CA ASN A 150 -8.50 -8.24 2.83
C ASN A 150 -7.62 -7.86 4.03
N TYR A 151 -7.85 -8.48 5.19
CA TYR A 151 -7.01 -8.25 6.36
C TYR A 151 -5.60 -8.79 6.17
N LEU A 152 -5.42 -9.94 5.53
CA LEU A 152 -4.11 -10.50 5.22
C LEU A 152 -3.31 -9.57 4.29
N ILE A 153 -3.92 -9.10 3.19
CA ILE A 153 -3.27 -8.17 2.26
C ILE A 153 -2.85 -6.88 2.98
N GLN A 154 -3.77 -6.26 3.72
CA GLN A 154 -3.51 -5.00 4.42
C GLN A 154 -2.47 -5.15 5.54
N SER A 155 -2.44 -6.30 6.21
CA SER A 155 -1.42 -6.59 7.21
C SER A 155 -0.05 -6.74 6.57
N TYR A 156 0.04 -7.49 5.47
CA TYR A 156 1.29 -7.69 4.73
C TYR A 156 1.83 -6.38 4.16
N GLU A 157 0.94 -5.53 3.62
CA GLU A 157 1.29 -4.16 3.20
C GLU A 157 1.92 -3.37 4.35
N THR A 158 1.23 -3.30 5.50
CA THR A 158 1.72 -2.53 6.65
C THR A 158 3.06 -3.06 7.16
N GLU A 159 3.19 -4.37 7.30
CA GLU A 159 4.44 -5.00 7.76
C GLU A 159 5.60 -4.72 6.81
N THR A 160 5.36 -4.84 5.49
CA THR A 160 6.38 -4.54 4.47
C THR A 160 6.78 -3.07 4.52
N ASN A 161 5.81 -2.16 4.60
CA ASN A 161 6.09 -0.74 4.63
C ASN A 161 6.77 -0.28 5.93
N MET A 162 6.49 -0.93 7.06
CA MET A 162 7.20 -0.65 8.30
C MET A 162 8.70 -1.01 8.21
N GLN A 163 9.07 -2.05 7.46
CA GLN A 163 10.48 -2.36 7.19
C GLN A 163 11.14 -1.26 6.34
N VAL A 164 10.43 -0.77 5.31
CA VAL A 164 10.90 0.34 4.47
C VAL A 164 11.04 1.62 5.30
N ILE A 165 10.06 1.96 6.14
CA ILE A 165 10.10 3.13 7.01
C ILE A 165 11.28 3.07 7.98
N LYS A 166 11.54 1.90 8.57
CA LYS A 166 12.69 1.71 9.47
C LYS A 166 14.01 2.00 8.75
N GLU A 167 14.17 1.49 7.53
CA GLU A 167 15.40 1.74 6.75
C GLU A 167 15.52 3.21 6.33
N LEU A 168 14.41 3.85 5.96
CA LEU A 168 14.37 5.28 5.65
C LEU A 168 14.71 6.13 6.89
N ASP A 169 14.19 5.78 8.06
CA ASP A 169 14.47 6.50 9.32
C ASP A 169 15.95 6.43 9.69
N GLU A 170 16.56 5.25 9.57
CA GLU A 170 17.99 5.07 9.79
C GLU A 170 18.84 5.90 8.79
N PHE A 171 18.47 5.89 7.51
CA PHE A 171 19.17 6.63 6.46
C PHE A 171 19.04 8.15 6.60
N LEU A 172 17.87 8.63 6.99
CA LEU A 172 17.56 10.06 7.08
C LEU A 172 17.98 10.71 8.41
N LYS A 173 18.46 9.94 9.38
CA LYS A 173 18.76 10.40 10.74
C LYS A 173 19.60 11.68 10.81
N ASP A 174 20.63 11.79 9.94
CA ASP A 174 21.56 12.92 9.91
C ASP A 174 21.30 13.84 8.69
N LYS A 175 20.09 13.78 8.09
CA LYS A 175 19.68 14.58 6.95
C LYS A 175 18.69 15.68 7.36
N LYS A 176 18.61 16.73 6.56
CA LYS A 176 17.54 17.74 6.66
C LYS A 176 16.22 17.26 6.07
N THR A 177 16.31 16.39 5.08
CA THR A 177 15.16 15.70 4.47
C THR A 177 14.50 14.78 5.49
N THR A 178 13.18 14.83 5.59
CA THR A 178 12.41 14.03 6.55
C THR A 178 11.23 13.33 5.87
N LEU A 179 10.92 12.11 6.29
CA LEU A 179 9.65 11.46 5.99
C LEU A 179 8.58 12.10 6.88
N ILE A 180 7.63 12.83 6.29
CA ILE A 180 6.62 13.58 7.03
C ILE A 180 5.26 12.91 7.07
N LEU A 181 4.96 12.03 6.11
CA LEU A 181 3.68 11.33 6.06
C LEU A 181 3.82 9.97 5.36
N TYR A 182 3.19 8.96 5.94
CA TYR A 182 2.97 7.65 5.35
C TYR A 182 1.48 7.38 5.26
N VAL A 183 0.98 7.13 4.05
CA VAL A 183 -0.43 6.85 3.79
C VAL A 183 -0.55 5.64 2.86
N TYR A 184 -0.85 4.48 3.42
CA TYR A 184 -1.02 3.20 2.72
C TYR A 184 0.18 2.79 1.86
N ASP A 185 0.15 3.10 0.57
CA ASP A 185 1.16 2.79 -0.45
C ASP A 185 2.04 3.98 -0.82
N SER A 186 1.89 5.12 -0.10
CA SER A 186 2.58 6.37 -0.40
C SER A 186 3.40 6.90 0.77
N PHE A 187 4.57 7.46 0.45
CA PHE A 187 5.50 8.13 1.35
C PHE A 187 5.69 9.57 0.90
N LEU A 188 5.43 10.54 1.79
CA LEU A 188 5.63 11.96 1.53
C LEU A 188 6.83 12.48 2.32
N PHE A 189 7.78 13.09 1.61
CA PHE A 189 8.99 13.66 2.16
C PHE A 189 8.97 15.18 2.07
N ASP A 190 9.47 15.84 3.12
CA ASP A 190 9.92 17.22 3.10
C ASP A 190 11.41 17.24 2.75
N PHE A 191 11.71 17.45 1.48
CA PHE A 191 13.05 17.28 0.91
C PHE A 191 13.85 18.58 0.96
N SER A 192 15.08 18.48 1.46
CA SER A 192 16.08 19.56 1.42
C SER A 192 17.06 19.37 0.28
N LYS A 193 17.21 20.40 -0.55
CA LYS A 193 18.25 20.43 -1.61
C LYS A 193 19.67 20.37 -1.10
N GLU A 194 19.89 20.79 0.15
CA GLU A 194 21.19 20.71 0.80
C GLU A 194 21.70 19.27 0.96
N ASP A 195 20.78 18.31 1.09
CA ASP A 195 21.14 16.88 1.17
C ASP A 195 21.57 16.29 -0.17
N GLY A 196 21.41 17.03 -1.26
CA GLY A 196 21.86 16.65 -2.60
C GLY A 196 21.00 15.58 -3.30
N LYS A 197 21.28 15.39 -4.59
CA LYS A 197 20.56 14.40 -5.44
C LYS A 197 20.76 12.97 -4.96
N GLU A 198 21.92 12.66 -4.39
CA GLU A 198 22.26 11.31 -3.89
C GLU A 198 21.27 10.85 -2.81
N THR A 199 20.79 11.78 -1.99
CA THR A 199 19.77 11.46 -0.99
C THR A 199 18.46 11.03 -1.63
N LEU A 200 18.00 11.70 -2.68
CA LEU A 200 16.81 11.28 -3.43
C LEU A 200 16.99 9.92 -4.11
N ILE A 201 18.16 9.70 -4.72
CA ILE A 201 18.51 8.42 -5.34
C ILE A 201 18.43 7.30 -4.30
N LYS A 202 19.01 7.53 -3.13
CA LYS A 202 19.01 6.51 -2.06
C LYS A 202 17.61 6.24 -1.48
N ILE A 203 16.79 7.28 -1.29
CA ILE A 203 15.38 7.12 -0.91
C ILE A 203 14.65 6.26 -1.95
N LYS A 204 14.82 6.58 -3.24
CA LYS A 204 14.25 5.81 -4.35
C LYS A 204 14.68 4.34 -4.30
N GLU A 205 15.96 4.06 -4.13
CA GLU A 205 16.49 2.68 -4.01
C GLU A 205 15.85 1.92 -2.86
N ILE A 206 15.73 2.55 -1.67
CA ILE A 206 15.15 1.92 -0.48
C ILE A 206 13.68 1.56 -0.75
N VAL A 207 12.89 2.50 -1.25
CA VAL A 207 11.45 2.28 -1.47
C VAL A 207 11.21 1.29 -2.62
N SER A 208 11.97 1.38 -3.71
CA SER A 208 11.76 0.55 -4.91
C SER A 208 12.39 -0.84 -4.88
N LYS A 209 12.96 -1.28 -3.76
CA LYS A 209 13.65 -2.59 -3.65
C LYS A 209 12.84 -3.78 -4.15
N LYS A 210 11.55 -3.80 -3.89
CA LYS A 210 10.68 -4.94 -4.22
C LYS A 210 9.69 -4.63 -5.34
N HIS A 211 9.20 -3.40 -5.39
CA HIS A 211 8.10 -3.02 -6.28
C HIS A 211 8.39 -1.70 -6.98
N PRO A 212 7.92 -1.53 -8.23
CA PRO A 212 8.06 -0.29 -8.96
C PRO A 212 7.27 0.84 -8.30
N ILE A 213 7.81 2.05 -8.42
CA ILE A 213 7.29 3.26 -7.81
C ILE A 213 7.02 4.34 -8.85
N LYS A 214 6.19 5.31 -8.47
CA LYS A 214 5.99 6.59 -9.14
C LYS A 214 6.44 7.69 -8.21
N ILE A 215 7.10 8.72 -8.75
CA ILE A 215 7.60 9.84 -7.97
C ILE A 215 6.92 11.10 -8.48
N LYS A 216 6.45 11.93 -7.53
CA LYS A 216 5.91 13.26 -7.81
C LYS A 216 6.62 14.28 -6.95
N ILE A 217 6.78 15.47 -7.46
CA ILE A 217 7.50 16.59 -6.84
C ILE A 217 6.65 17.85 -6.90
N GLY A 218 6.66 18.67 -5.85
CA GLY A 218 5.95 19.94 -5.84
C GLY A 218 6.31 20.85 -4.68
N LYS A 219 5.76 22.07 -4.72
CA LYS A 219 5.91 23.07 -3.66
C LYS A 219 4.74 23.08 -2.68
N ASN A 220 3.71 22.32 -2.93
CA ASN A 220 2.63 22.04 -1.98
C ASN A 220 2.04 20.66 -2.27
N TYR A 221 1.29 20.10 -1.32
CA TYR A 221 0.78 18.73 -1.41
C TYR A 221 -0.35 18.53 -2.45
N ASP A 222 -0.95 19.62 -2.96
CA ASP A 222 -1.98 19.55 -4.01
C ASP A 222 -1.40 19.61 -5.43
N MET A 223 -0.23 20.23 -5.59
CA MET A 223 0.43 20.50 -6.88
C MET A 223 1.70 19.66 -7.02
N LEU A 224 1.54 18.34 -6.93
CA LEU A 224 2.61 17.38 -7.16
C LEU A 224 2.59 16.91 -8.62
N GLU A 225 3.68 17.10 -9.35
CA GLU A 225 3.86 16.72 -10.74
C GLU A 225 4.75 15.49 -10.86
N ALA A 226 4.48 14.62 -11.83
CA ALA A 226 5.31 13.43 -12.07
C ALA A 226 6.73 13.83 -12.46
N LEU A 227 7.72 13.13 -11.90
CA LEU A 227 9.13 13.30 -12.17
C LEU A 227 9.54 12.44 -13.38
#